data_b6c52ceee8d6c45215779551407cfc10
#
_entry.id   b6c52ceee8d6c45215779551407cfc10
#
_cell.length_a   1.000
_cell.length_b   1.000
_cell.length_c   1.000
_cell.angle_alpha   90.00
_cell.angle_beta   90.00
_cell.angle_gamma   90.00
#
_symmetry.space_group_name_H-M   'P 1'
#
loop_
_entity.id
_entity.type
_entity.pdbx_description
1 polymer ?
#
loop_
_entity_poly.entity_id
_entity_poly.type
_entity_poly.pdbx_seq_one_letter_code
_entity_poly.pdbx_strand_id
1 'polypeptide(L)'
;MHNKPIAIMPKSIIPPKVLSQLQRQLNQELNAAQSYQALSIWCAIQNLDGFARFFAKQSGEERVHAQKFIDHLVDRNTPAVLAALPAPKQDFPSLLAVAKQTLAMEQGNTRGINAVFEAAVAAKDYPAQVLMHWFINEQVEEEAWATELINRVERADCAGSREQLDRHIEKILAGE
;
A
#
# COMPACT_ATOMS: atom_id res chain seq x y z
N MET A 1 -17.65 -22.03 -36.82
CA MET A 1 -16.90 -21.35 -35.75
C MET A 1 -16.48 -22.40 -34.74
N HIS A 2 -15.18 -22.75 -34.70
CA HIS A 2 -14.66 -23.76 -33.79
C HIS A 2 -14.46 -23.10 -32.42
N ASN A 3 -15.34 -23.46 -31.48
CA ASN A 3 -15.18 -23.08 -30.10
C ASN A 3 -13.99 -23.89 -29.52
N LYS A 4 -12.80 -23.29 -29.47
CA LYS A 4 -11.68 -23.90 -28.74
C LYS A 4 -12.08 -24.00 -27.28
N PRO A 5 -11.97 -25.19 -26.65
CA PRO A 5 -12.27 -25.31 -25.22
C PRO A 5 -11.37 -24.34 -24.45
N ILE A 6 -11.96 -23.56 -23.56
CA ILE A 6 -11.23 -22.73 -22.58
C ILE A 6 -10.32 -23.69 -21.83
N ALA A 7 -9.00 -23.43 -21.86
CA ALA A 7 -8.03 -24.26 -21.18
C ALA A 7 -8.43 -24.36 -19.69
N ILE A 8 -8.58 -25.60 -19.21
CA ILE A 8 -8.82 -25.86 -17.79
C ILE A 8 -7.61 -25.27 -17.05
N MET A 9 -7.84 -24.27 -16.22
CA MET A 9 -6.78 -23.67 -15.41
C MET A 9 -6.14 -24.76 -14.55
N PRO A 10 -4.82 -24.91 -14.58
CA PRO A 10 -4.14 -25.90 -13.74
C PRO A 10 -4.45 -25.59 -12.26
N LYS A 11 -4.58 -26.65 -11.46
CA LYS A 11 -4.78 -26.49 -10.02
C LYS A 11 -3.60 -25.67 -9.42
N SER A 12 -3.89 -24.62 -8.69
CA SER A 12 -2.85 -23.80 -8.04
C SER A 12 -1.91 -24.68 -7.21
N ILE A 13 -0.61 -24.43 -7.37
CA ILE A 13 0.45 -25.05 -6.56
C ILE A 13 0.66 -24.34 -5.23
N ILE A 14 0.00 -23.20 -5.03
CA ILE A 14 0.09 -22.42 -3.78
C ILE A 14 -0.81 -23.06 -2.73
N PRO A 15 -0.32 -23.33 -1.51
CA PRO A 15 -1.14 -23.84 -0.43
C PRO A 15 -2.36 -22.94 -0.15
N PRO A 16 -3.56 -23.49 0.09
CA PRO A 16 -4.82 -22.70 0.12
C PRO A 16 -4.79 -21.53 1.12
N LYS A 17 -4.19 -21.71 2.29
CA LYS A 17 -4.08 -20.66 3.31
C LYS A 17 -3.13 -19.51 2.84
N VAL A 18 -2.02 -19.85 2.21
CA VAL A 18 -1.09 -18.88 1.63
C VAL A 18 -1.77 -18.12 0.51
N LEU A 19 -2.43 -18.83 -0.41
CA LEU A 19 -3.18 -18.21 -1.52
C LEU A 19 -4.23 -17.22 -1.00
N SER A 20 -5.00 -17.60 0.01
CA SER A 20 -6.01 -16.70 0.59
C SER A 20 -5.39 -15.42 1.15
N GLN A 21 -4.24 -15.50 1.83
CA GLN A 21 -3.56 -14.32 2.37
C GLN A 21 -2.93 -13.45 1.27
N LEU A 22 -2.30 -14.08 0.25
CA LEU A 22 -1.76 -13.35 -0.91
C LEU A 22 -2.85 -12.57 -1.66
N GLN A 23 -4.01 -13.20 -1.92
CA GLN A 23 -5.15 -12.54 -2.57
C GLN A 23 -5.70 -11.38 -1.73
N ARG A 24 -5.77 -11.58 -0.42
CA ARG A 24 -6.21 -10.53 0.51
C ARG A 24 -5.25 -9.35 0.49
N GLN A 25 -3.93 -9.60 0.58
CA GLN A 25 -2.93 -8.54 0.60
C GLN A 25 -2.87 -7.79 -0.73
N LEU A 26 -2.92 -8.48 -1.87
CA LEU A 26 -3.07 -7.84 -3.18
C LEU A 26 -4.18 -6.77 -3.18
N ASN A 27 -5.36 -7.12 -2.68
CA ASN A 27 -6.49 -6.20 -2.66
C ASN A 27 -6.34 -5.12 -1.58
N GLN A 28 -5.58 -5.37 -0.52
CA GLN A 28 -5.21 -4.39 0.49
C GLN A 28 -4.28 -3.31 -0.11
N GLU A 29 -3.26 -3.68 -0.90
CA GLU A 29 -2.38 -2.72 -1.59
C GLU A 29 -3.18 -1.85 -2.59
N LEU A 30 -4.09 -2.45 -3.35
CA LEU A 30 -4.96 -1.69 -4.26
C LEU A 30 -5.88 -0.72 -3.51
N ASN A 31 -6.37 -1.11 -2.33
CA ASN A 31 -7.14 -0.24 -1.46
C ASN A 31 -6.30 0.89 -0.87
N ALA A 32 -5.04 0.62 -0.48
CA ALA A 32 -4.09 1.63 -0.05
C ALA A 32 -3.81 2.63 -1.18
N ALA A 33 -3.56 2.16 -2.40
CA ALA A 33 -3.38 3.01 -3.57
C ALA A 33 -4.55 3.98 -3.78
N GLN A 34 -5.79 3.47 -3.70
CA GLN A 34 -6.99 4.31 -3.83
C GLN A 34 -7.13 5.29 -2.66
N SER A 35 -6.77 4.87 -1.46
CA SER A 35 -6.81 5.73 -0.27
C SER A 35 -5.78 6.85 -0.37
N TYR A 36 -4.55 6.58 -0.79
CA TYR A 36 -3.53 7.60 -1.04
C TYR A 36 -3.95 8.59 -2.13
N GLN A 37 -4.62 8.11 -3.18
CA GLN A 37 -5.19 9.01 -4.18
C GLN A 37 -6.23 9.95 -3.57
N ALA A 38 -7.06 9.49 -2.64
CA ALA A 38 -8.03 10.34 -1.94
C ALA A 38 -7.34 11.37 -1.03
N LEU A 39 -6.27 10.99 -0.32
CA LEU A 39 -5.44 11.93 0.46
C LEU A 39 -4.81 13.01 -0.43
N SER A 40 -4.29 12.62 -1.60
CA SER A 40 -3.74 13.55 -2.60
C SER A 40 -4.77 14.59 -3.04
N ILE A 41 -5.99 14.15 -3.38
CA ILE A 41 -7.09 15.04 -3.79
C ILE A 41 -7.46 15.98 -2.65
N TRP A 42 -7.60 15.47 -1.43
CA TRP A 42 -7.92 16.31 -0.27
C TRP A 42 -6.85 17.39 -0.04
N CYS A 43 -5.57 17.02 -0.11
CA CYS A 43 -4.46 17.97 0.03
C CYS A 43 -4.48 19.06 -1.06
N ALA A 44 -4.75 18.69 -2.32
CA ALA A 44 -4.86 19.65 -3.42
C ALA A 44 -6.01 20.66 -3.18
N ILE A 45 -7.16 20.21 -2.68
CA ILE A 45 -8.30 21.09 -2.35
C ILE A 45 -7.94 22.05 -1.20
N GLN A 46 -7.03 21.64 -0.30
CA GLN A 46 -6.54 22.50 0.80
C GLN A 46 -5.37 23.41 0.39
N ASN A 47 -4.99 23.46 -0.90
CA ASN A 47 -3.82 24.19 -1.41
C ASN A 47 -2.49 23.70 -0.80
N LEU A 48 -2.38 22.40 -0.53
CA LEU A 48 -1.17 21.72 -0.05
C LEU A 48 -0.57 20.90 -1.19
N ASP A 49 0.01 21.60 -2.18
CA ASP A 49 0.46 21.01 -3.44
C ASP A 49 1.62 20.02 -3.27
N GLY A 50 2.50 20.25 -2.31
CA GLY A 50 3.60 19.36 -1.98
C GLY A 50 3.08 18.03 -1.41
N PHE A 51 2.18 18.08 -0.43
CA PHE A 51 1.52 16.88 0.10
C PHE A 51 0.67 16.17 -0.96
N ALA A 52 0.00 16.93 -1.84
CA ALA A 52 -0.78 16.34 -2.92
C ALA A 52 0.10 15.50 -3.86
N ARG A 53 1.26 16.03 -4.27
CA ARG A 53 2.22 15.27 -5.09
C ARG A 53 2.80 14.07 -4.34
N PHE A 54 3.16 14.27 -3.07
CA PHE A 54 3.68 13.19 -2.23
C PHE A 54 2.69 12.02 -2.16
N PHE A 55 1.43 12.26 -1.81
CA PHE A 55 0.43 11.19 -1.74
C PHE A 55 0.05 10.60 -3.10
N ALA A 56 0.12 11.38 -4.20
CA ALA A 56 -0.03 10.83 -5.54
C ALA A 56 1.10 9.84 -5.88
N LYS A 57 2.34 10.14 -5.47
CA LYS A 57 3.49 9.24 -5.61
C LYS A 57 3.25 7.96 -4.80
N GLN A 58 2.85 8.07 -3.52
CA GLN A 58 2.53 6.91 -2.69
C GLN A 58 1.42 6.04 -3.30
N SER A 59 0.36 6.65 -3.87
CA SER A 59 -0.65 5.89 -4.63
C SER A 59 -0.05 5.08 -5.79
N GLY A 60 0.98 5.60 -6.45
CA GLY A 60 1.72 4.89 -7.49
C GLY A 60 2.53 3.72 -6.95
N GLU A 61 3.22 3.91 -5.82
CA GLU A 61 4.04 2.90 -5.15
C GLU A 61 3.18 1.71 -4.69
N GLU A 62 2.01 1.96 -4.10
CA GLU A 62 1.09 0.90 -3.72
C GLU A 62 0.56 0.07 -4.90
N ARG A 63 0.42 0.68 -6.09
CA ARG A 63 0.11 -0.07 -7.31
C ARG A 63 1.26 -0.98 -7.74
N VAL A 64 2.51 -0.55 -7.55
CA VAL A 64 3.69 -1.39 -7.79
C VAL A 64 3.75 -2.54 -6.79
N HIS A 65 3.41 -2.28 -5.52
CA HIS A 65 3.27 -3.32 -4.48
C HIS A 65 2.22 -4.36 -4.88
N ALA A 66 1.02 -3.93 -5.26
CA ALA A 66 -0.02 -4.82 -5.76
C ALA A 66 0.45 -5.65 -6.97
N GLN A 67 1.20 -5.03 -7.90
CA GLN A 67 1.71 -5.73 -9.08
C GLN A 67 2.66 -6.87 -8.71
N LYS A 68 3.51 -6.72 -7.68
CA LYS A 68 4.39 -7.80 -7.21
C LYS A 68 3.59 -9.03 -6.74
N PHE A 69 2.44 -8.83 -6.07
CA PHE A 69 1.55 -9.93 -5.72
C PHE A 69 0.91 -10.58 -6.97
N ILE A 70 0.48 -9.76 -7.94
CA ILE A 70 -0.08 -10.24 -9.21
C ILE A 70 0.94 -11.13 -9.93
N ASP A 71 2.16 -10.63 -10.10
CA ASP A 71 3.23 -11.33 -10.79
C ASP A 71 3.55 -12.66 -10.11
N HIS A 72 3.69 -12.66 -8.78
CA HIS A 72 3.92 -13.88 -8.01
C HIS A 72 2.81 -14.93 -8.18
N LEU A 73 1.55 -14.50 -8.21
CA LEU A 73 0.43 -15.39 -8.43
C LEU A 73 0.42 -15.95 -9.85
N VAL A 74 0.62 -15.10 -10.86
CA VAL A 74 0.63 -15.47 -12.28
C VAL A 74 1.79 -16.41 -12.59
N ASP A 75 3.00 -16.10 -12.11
CA ASP A 75 4.19 -16.94 -12.30
C ASP A 75 4.02 -18.34 -11.67
N ARG A 76 3.12 -18.45 -10.71
CA ARG A 76 2.75 -19.73 -10.07
C ARG A 76 1.45 -20.32 -10.63
N ASN A 77 1.08 -19.96 -11.86
CA ASN A 77 -0.12 -20.42 -12.57
C ASN A 77 -1.42 -20.27 -11.76
N THR A 78 -1.53 -19.19 -11.00
CA THR A 78 -2.67 -18.90 -10.13
C THR A 78 -3.27 -17.56 -10.52
N PRO A 79 -4.59 -17.46 -10.76
CA PRO A 79 -5.23 -16.19 -11.08
C PRO A 79 -5.11 -15.20 -9.91
N ALA A 80 -4.73 -13.97 -10.21
CA ALA A 80 -4.90 -12.85 -9.29
C ALA A 80 -6.38 -12.40 -9.34
N VAL A 81 -7.05 -12.41 -8.20
CA VAL A 81 -8.47 -12.02 -8.09
C VAL A 81 -8.57 -10.58 -7.59
N LEU A 82 -9.07 -9.70 -8.45
CA LEU A 82 -9.33 -8.31 -8.08
C LEU A 82 -10.74 -8.21 -7.49
N ALA A 83 -10.83 -7.82 -6.23
CA ALA A 83 -12.10 -7.63 -5.53
C ALA A 83 -12.63 -6.21 -5.72
N ALA A 84 -13.91 -6.00 -5.41
CA ALA A 84 -14.45 -4.66 -5.25
C ALA A 84 -13.76 -3.98 -4.05
N LEU A 85 -13.29 -2.75 -4.26
CA LEU A 85 -12.66 -1.96 -3.20
C LEU A 85 -13.70 -1.07 -2.51
N PRO A 86 -13.61 -0.89 -1.19
CA PRO A 86 -14.45 0.08 -0.49
C PRO A 86 -14.12 1.50 -0.94
N ALA A 87 -15.11 2.40 -0.87
CA ALA A 87 -14.84 3.81 -1.10
C ALA A 87 -13.85 4.34 -0.03
N PRO A 88 -12.78 5.04 -0.44
CA PRO A 88 -11.83 5.59 0.50
C PRO A 88 -12.45 6.73 1.30
N LYS A 89 -11.92 6.99 2.49
CA LYS A 89 -12.24 8.20 3.24
C LYS A 89 -11.73 9.42 2.46
N GLN A 90 -12.58 10.43 2.27
CA GLN A 90 -12.28 11.62 1.46
C GLN A 90 -12.34 12.93 2.26
N ASP A 91 -12.82 12.90 3.49
CA ASP A 91 -12.97 14.08 4.33
C ASP A 91 -12.15 13.95 5.60
N PHE A 92 -11.34 14.97 5.89
CA PHE A 92 -10.42 15.00 7.03
C PHE A 92 -10.50 16.36 7.72
N PRO A 93 -10.55 16.39 9.07
CA PRO A 93 -10.64 17.64 9.82
C PRO A 93 -9.34 18.45 9.80
N SER A 94 -8.19 17.85 9.48
CA SER A 94 -6.88 18.50 9.49
C SER A 94 -5.81 17.68 8.77
N LEU A 95 -4.69 18.31 8.42
CA LEU A 95 -3.51 17.63 7.89
C LEU A 95 -2.95 16.60 8.89
N LEU A 96 -3.03 16.87 10.20
CA LEU A 96 -2.65 15.89 11.21
C LEU A 96 -3.52 14.62 11.17
N ALA A 97 -4.82 14.79 10.91
CA ALA A 97 -5.70 13.63 10.74
C ALA A 97 -5.36 12.82 9.48
N VAL A 98 -4.92 13.47 8.41
CA VAL A 98 -4.36 12.82 7.21
C VAL A 98 -3.11 12.03 7.58
N ALA A 99 -2.13 12.64 8.25
CA ALA A 99 -0.90 11.98 8.67
C ALA A 99 -1.16 10.76 9.57
N LYS A 100 -2.08 10.87 10.53
CA LYS A 100 -2.47 9.73 11.38
C LYS A 100 -3.18 8.61 10.60
N GLN A 101 -4.00 8.97 9.61
CA GLN A 101 -4.62 7.98 8.71
C GLN A 101 -3.57 7.23 7.90
N THR A 102 -2.54 7.93 7.41
CA THR A 102 -1.41 7.34 6.69
C THR A 102 -0.73 6.26 7.53
N LEU A 103 -0.29 6.57 8.74
CA LEU A 103 0.35 5.59 9.62
C LEU A 103 -0.58 4.40 9.92
N ALA A 104 -1.87 4.64 10.14
CA ALA A 104 -2.83 3.56 10.38
C ALA A 104 -2.99 2.62 9.17
N MET A 105 -2.87 3.15 7.95
CA MET A 105 -2.89 2.37 6.71
C MET A 105 -1.64 1.48 6.62
N GLU A 106 -0.44 2.05 6.83
CA GLU A 106 0.81 1.28 6.77
C GLU A 106 0.86 0.18 7.82
N GLN A 107 0.44 0.46 9.05
CA GLN A 107 0.30 -0.57 10.07
C GLN A 107 -0.73 -1.65 9.68
N GLY A 108 -1.74 -1.29 8.90
CA GLY A 108 -2.68 -2.25 8.30
C GLY A 108 -2.00 -3.16 7.29
N ASN A 109 -1.18 -2.59 6.39
CA ASN A 109 -0.38 -3.32 5.41
C ASN A 109 0.62 -4.24 6.10
N THR A 110 1.37 -3.76 7.09
CA THR A 110 2.31 -4.56 7.89
C THR A 110 1.63 -5.81 8.49
N ARG A 111 0.45 -5.64 9.11
CA ARG A 111 -0.30 -6.78 9.67
C ARG A 111 -0.68 -7.81 8.60
N GLY A 112 -1.09 -7.34 7.42
CA GLY A 112 -1.43 -8.22 6.30
C GLY A 112 -0.24 -8.98 5.75
N ILE A 113 0.89 -8.29 5.55
CA ILE A 113 2.16 -8.87 5.10
C ILE A 113 2.66 -9.92 6.08
N ASN A 114 2.64 -9.62 7.38
CA ASN A 114 3.00 -10.58 8.43
C ASN A 114 2.11 -11.83 8.39
N ALA A 115 0.81 -11.67 8.16
CA ALA A 115 -0.11 -12.81 8.05
C ALA A 115 0.17 -13.69 6.82
N VAL A 116 0.60 -13.10 5.69
CA VAL A 116 1.08 -13.86 4.52
C VAL A 116 2.35 -14.64 4.88
N PHE A 117 3.32 -13.96 5.53
CA PHE A 117 4.59 -14.58 5.91
C PHE A 117 4.38 -15.75 6.87
N GLU A 118 3.60 -15.58 7.92
CA GLU A 118 3.27 -16.65 8.87
C GLU A 118 2.59 -17.85 8.18
N ALA A 119 1.66 -17.60 7.27
CA ALA A 119 1.03 -18.66 6.48
C ALA A 119 2.04 -19.39 5.59
N ALA A 120 2.94 -18.64 4.95
CA ALA A 120 4.00 -19.19 4.10
C ALA A 120 5.02 -20.05 4.89
N VAL A 121 5.40 -19.60 6.08
CA VAL A 121 6.28 -20.37 7.00
C VAL A 121 5.60 -21.67 7.41
N ALA A 122 4.36 -21.61 7.88
CA ALA A 122 3.60 -22.77 8.32
C ALA A 122 3.38 -23.81 7.20
N ALA A 123 3.24 -23.34 5.96
CA ALA A 123 3.05 -24.20 4.78
C ALA A 123 4.37 -24.62 4.10
N LYS A 124 5.52 -24.10 4.55
CA LYS A 124 6.85 -24.25 3.90
C LYS A 124 6.84 -23.77 2.44
N ASP A 125 6.07 -22.72 2.16
CA ASP A 125 6.03 -22.06 0.85
C ASP A 125 7.20 -21.07 0.74
N TYR A 126 8.37 -21.57 0.40
CA TYR A 126 9.59 -20.75 0.33
C TYR A 126 9.51 -19.59 -0.69
N PRO A 127 8.91 -19.74 -1.88
CA PRO A 127 8.75 -18.61 -2.80
C PRO A 127 7.94 -17.45 -2.19
N ALA A 128 6.85 -17.75 -1.47
CA ALA A 128 6.07 -16.73 -0.79
C ALA A 128 6.85 -16.09 0.37
N GLN A 129 7.68 -16.86 1.12
CA GLN A 129 8.56 -16.31 2.16
C GLN A 129 9.55 -15.31 1.56
N VAL A 130 10.19 -15.65 0.42
CA VAL A 130 11.14 -14.76 -0.26
C VAL A 130 10.47 -13.46 -0.70
N LEU A 131 9.27 -13.54 -1.27
CA LEU A 131 8.49 -12.36 -1.61
C LEU A 131 8.21 -11.48 -0.37
N MET A 132 7.79 -12.11 0.73
CA MET A 132 7.47 -11.38 1.96
C MET A 132 8.68 -10.75 2.63
N HIS A 133 9.90 -11.28 2.46
CA HIS A 133 11.10 -10.62 2.98
C HIS A 133 11.29 -9.23 2.39
N TRP A 134 11.01 -9.05 1.09
CA TRP A 134 11.05 -7.74 0.46
C TRP A 134 10.00 -6.80 1.10
N PHE A 135 8.75 -7.24 1.21
CA PHE A 135 7.67 -6.45 1.79
C PHE A 135 7.88 -6.11 3.26
N ILE A 136 8.46 -7.02 4.06
CA ILE A 136 8.77 -6.77 5.47
C ILE A 136 9.81 -5.65 5.60
N ASN A 137 10.83 -5.63 4.73
CA ASN A 137 11.81 -4.55 4.73
C ASN A 137 11.18 -3.22 4.30
N GLU A 138 10.34 -3.23 3.26
CA GLU A 138 9.61 -2.06 2.79
C GLU A 138 8.74 -1.45 3.90
N GLN A 139 7.99 -2.28 4.64
CA GLN A 139 7.13 -1.78 5.72
C GLN A 139 7.89 -1.11 6.87
N VAL A 140 9.16 -1.45 7.09
CA VAL A 140 10.01 -0.72 8.06
C VAL A 140 10.20 0.74 7.61
N GLU A 141 10.43 0.96 6.32
CA GLU A 141 10.60 2.29 5.73
C GLU A 141 9.26 3.04 5.68
N GLU A 142 8.17 2.37 5.28
CA GLU A 142 6.83 2.92 5.20
C GLU A 142 6.32 3.42 6.56
N GLU A 143 6.45 2.64 7.62
CA GLU A 143 6.06 3.07 8.96
C GLU A 143 6.99 4.16 9.51
N ALA A 144 8.27 4.14 9.15
CA ALA A 144 9.22 5.16 9.60
C ALA A 144 8.87 6.55 9.01
N TRP A 145 8.68 6.66 7.68
CA TRP A 145 8.32 7.94 7.09
C TRP A 145 6.91 8.40 7.50
N ALA A 146 5.95 7.48 7.65
CA ALA A 146 4.61 7.83 8.12
C ALA A 146 4.62 8.37 9.56
N THR A 147 5.49 7.84 10.42
CA THR A 147 5.72 8.35 11.78
C THR A 147 6.38 9.74 11.73
N GLU A 148 7.41 9.91 10.89
CA GLU A 148 8.07 11.21 10.71
C GLU A 148 7.09 12.26 10.17
N LEU A 149 6.20 11.89 9.25
CA LEU A 149 5.15 12.76 8.74
C LEU A 149 4.29 13.34 9.89
N ILE A 150 3.84 12.51 10.83
CA ILE A 150 3.08 12.96 12.00
C ILE A 150 3.90 13.97 12.80
N ASN A 151 5.15 13.64 13.13
CA ASN A 151 6.04 14.49 13.91
C ASN A 151 6.25 15.86 13.25
N ARG A 152 6.42 15.91 11.92
CA ARG A 152 6.61 17.14 11.17
C ARG A 152 5.34 17.99 11.13
N VAL A 153 4.21 17.36 10.91
CA VAL A 153 2.91 18.06 10.89
C VAL A 153 2.57 18.63 12.28
N GLU A 154 2.85 17.89 13.36
CA GLU A 154 2.63 18.38 14.73
C GLU A 154 3.51 19.60 15.08
N ARG A 155 4.75 19.65 14.55
CA ARG A 155 5.66 20.78 14.75
C ARG A 155 5.32 21.99 13.89
N ALA A 156 4.59 21.83 12.81
CA ALA A 156 4.17 22.90 11.91
C ALA A 156 2.91 23.60 12.46
N ASP A 157 3.05 24.31 13.57
CA ASP A 157 1.97 24.87 14.39
C ASP A 157 1.35 26.17 13.83
N CYS A 158 2.05 26.87 12.90
CA CYS A 158 1.57 28.09 12.26
C CYS A 158 1.48 27.95 10.73
N ALA A 159 0.80 28.90 10.09
CA ALA A 159 0.58 28.88 8.63
C ALA A 159 1.90 28.89 7.84
N GLY A 160 2.88 29.70 8.25
CA GLY A 160 4.19 29.78 7.57
C GLY A 160 5.00 28.50 7.68
N SER A 161 4.98 27.84 8.85
CA SER A 161 5.67 26.56 9.02
C SER A 161 5.01 25.43 8.21
N ARG A 162 3.68 25.42 8.08
CA ARG A 162 2.96 24.48 7.22
C ARG A 162 3.25 24.68 5.73
N GLU A 163 3.31 25.93 5.26
CA GLU A 163 3.67 26.23 3.89
C GLU A 163 5.11 25.82 3.57
N GLN A 164 6.03 26.03 4.49
CA GLN A 164 7.42 25.57 4.34
C GLN A 164 7.51 24.04 4.34
N LEU A 165 6.78 23.36 5.22
CA LEU A 165 6.70 21.90 5.24
C LEU A 165 6.14 21.37 3.93
N ASP A 166 5.03 21.92 3.43
CA ASP A 166 4.42 21.53 2.16
C ASP A 166 5.40 21.62 1.00
N ARG A 167 6.14 22.73 0.88
CA ARG A 167 7.12 22.91 -0.21
C ARG A 167 8.24 21.87 -0.21
N HIS A 168 8.58 21.28 0.93
CA HIS A 168 9.75 20.43 1.08
C HIS A 168 9.43 18.99 1.53
N ILE A 169 8.17 18.63 1.63
CA ILE A 169 7.77 17.34 2.23
C ILE A 169 8.42 16.13 1.54
N GLU A 170 8.50 16.14 0.22
CA GLU A 170 9.09 15.04 -0.54
C GLU A 170 10.56 14.82 -0.18
N LYS A 171 11.35 15.90 -0.09
CA LYS A 171 12.78 15.85 0.28
C LYS A 171 12.95 15.42 1.75
N ILE A 172 12.13 16.01 2.63
CA ILE A 172 12.18 15.72 4.07
C ILE A 172 11.96 14.24 4.35
N LEU A 173 10.99 13.62 3.69
CA LEU A 173 10.67 12.21 3.90
C LEU A 173 11.61 11.28 3.12
N ALA A 174 12.25 11.74 2.06
CA ALA A 174 13.33 11.03 1.36
C ALA A 174 14.67 11.05 2.12
N GLY A 175 14.79 11.85 3.19
CA GLY A 175 16.04 11.99 3.95
C GLY A 175 17.09 12.87 3.27
N GLU A 176 16.68 13.78 2.35
CA GLU A 176 17.52 14.70 1.58
C GLU A 176 17.60 16.11 2.20
#